data_d67c73dbbf927a3edfdea62f806a2749
#
_entry.id   d67c73dbbf927a3edfdea62f806a2749
#
_cell.length_a   1.000
_cell.length_b   1.000
_cell.length_c   1.000
_cell.angle_alpha   90.00
_cell.angle_beta   90.00
_cell.angle_gamma   90.00
#
_symmetry.space_group_name_H-M   'P 1'
#
loop_
_entity.id
_entity.type
_entity.pdbx_description
1 polymer ?
#
loop_
_entity_poly.entity_id
_entity_poly.type
_entity_poly.pdbx_seq_one_letter_code
_entity_poly.pdbx_strand_id
1 'polypeptide(L)'
;MKKFKFFLRFDKEEKWLEKMAGQGWFLSRKSFFYEFQRIAPDSKTIRIDFREEKSEKDFIDYCTLFEDSGWKHIAGTKTSGKQYFLKINDDSTEDIFSDKLSRAGRYKTLSNIWLFWAILCIPFLPTMKNFNILLTPKEWYLTPGLWELKGISFLWAFLFETPFALMRGIGWLIPVIAILICIGFAMKSRLLYRSATISKE
;
A
#
# COMPACT_ATOMS: atom_id res chain seq x y z
N MET A 1 -5.83 -19.76 8.61
CA MET A 1 -6.64 -19.17 7.51
C MET A 1 -5.90 -17.98 6.91
N LYS A 2 -5.90 -17.82 5.58
CA LYS A 2 -5.29 -16.65 4.92
C LYS A 2 -6.37 -15.77 4.31
N LYS A 3 -6.27 -14.45 4.48
CA LYS A 3 -7.16 -13.46 3.85
C LYS A 3 -6.37 -12.34 3.22
N PHE A 4 -6.77 -11.90 2.02
CA PHE A 4 -6.28 -10.69 1.40
C PHE A 4 -7.28 -9.56 1.63
N LYS A 5 -6.80 -8.45 2.17
CA LYS A 5 -7.58 -7.23 2.30
C LYS A 5 -6.64 -6.03 2.35
N PHE A 6 -7.02 -4.95 1.68
CA PHE A 6 -6.25 -3.72 1.66
C PHE A 6 -6.94 -2.64 2.48
N PHE A 7 -6.19 -2.01 3.37
CA PHE A 7 -6.66 -0.90 4.19
C PHE A 7 -5.71 0.28 4.07
N LEU A 8 -6.28 1.44 3.81
CA LEU A 8 -5.58 2.72 3.88
C LEU A 8 -5.79 3.38 5.25
N ARG A 9 -6.92 3.11 5.91
CA ARG A 9 -7.25 3.64 7.23
C ARG A 9 -6.90 2.61 8.31
N PHE A 10 -5.98 2.97 9.19
CA PHE A 10 -5.56 2.11 10.30
C PHE A 10 -6.72 1.77 11.24
N ASP A 11 -7.56 2.75 11.59
CA ASP A 11 -8.71 2.52 12.48
C ASP A 11 -9.70 1.48 11.94
N LYS A 12 -9.89 1.42 10.61
CA LYS A 12 -10.75 0.40 9.99
C LYS A 12 -10.11 -0.98 10.00
N GLU A 13 -8.79 -1.03 9.87
CA GLU A 13 -8.01 -2.26 9.93
C GLU A 13 -7.99 -2.82 11.35
N GLU A 14 -7.74 -1.96 12.36
CA GLU A 14 -7.78 -2.30 13.78
C GLU A 14 -9.15 -2.93 14.14
N LYS A 15 -10.26 -2.22 13.87
CA LYS A 15 -11.61 -2.74 14.12
C LYS A 15 -11.91 -4.05 13.41
N TRP A 16 -11.39 -4.24 12.20
CA TRP A 16 -11.57 -5.49 11.47
C TRP A 16 -10.80 -6.64 12.11
N LEU A 17 -9.56 -6.41 12.57
CA LEU A 17 -8.76 -7.40 13.30
C LEU A 17 -9.39 -7.77 14.65
N GLU A 18 -9.88 -6.78 15.39
CA GLU A 18 -10.62 -6.98 16.65
C GLU A 18 -11.88 -7.83 16.42
N LYS A 19 -12.65 -7.54 15.36
CA LYS A 19 -13.80 -8.35 14.97
C LYS A 19 -13.41 -9.79 14.63
N MET A 20 -12.29 -9.99 13.95
CA MET A 20 -11.79 -11.33 13.62
C MET A 20 -11.37 -12.09 14.90
N ALA A 21 -10.72 -11.42 15.85
CA ALA A 21 -10.34 -12.01 17.14
C ALA A 21 -11.59 -12.44 17.94
N GLY A 22 -12.64 -11.62 17.98
CA GLY A 22 -13.92 -11.96 18.59
C GLY A 22 -14.63 -13.14 17.93
N GLN A 23 -14.29 -13.49 16.69
CA GLN A 23 -14.75 -14.68 15.97
C GLN A 23 -13.82 -15.90 16.15
N GLY A 24 -12.79 -15.81 16.99
CA GLY A 24 -11.83 -16.87 17.23
C GLY A 24 -10.70 -16.95 16.17
N TRP A 25 -10.48 -15.86 15.40
CA TRP A 25 -9.41 -15.78 14.43
C TRP A 25 -8.39 -14.72 14.83
N PHE A 26 -7.24 -15.14 15.33
CA PHE A 26 -6.19 -14.28 15.81
C PHE A 26 -5.09 -14.10 14.75
N LEU A 27 -4.63 -12.85 14.56
CA LEU A 27 -3.55 -12.53 13.64
C LEU A 27 -2.24 -13.14 14.13
N SER A 28 -1.65 -14.05 13.36
CA SER A 28 -0.34 -14.65 13.65
C SER A 28 0.79 -14.04 12.79
N ARG A 29 0.48 -13.62 11.59
CA ARG A 29 1.46 -13.04 10.68
C ARG A 29 0.80 -12.10 9.68
N LYS A 30 1.49 -11.00 9.35
CA LYS A 30 1.12 -10.11 8.25
C LYS A 30 2.28 -9.97 7.28
N SER A 31 2.05 -10.41 6.05
CA SER A 31 2.91 -10.17 4.90
C SER A 31 2.03 -9.56 3.80
N PHE A 32 1.99 -10.13 2.60
CA PHE A 32 1.00 -9.75 1.59
C PHE A 32 -0.43 -10.14 2.03
N PHE A 33 -0.57 -11.32 2.64
CA PHE A 33 -1.82 -11.81 3.24
C PHE A 33 -1.80 -11.63 4.76
N TYR A 34 -3.01 -11.55 5.35
CA TYR A 34 -3.23 -11.74 6.78
C TYR A 34 -3.33 -13.25 7.04
N GLU A 35 -2.47 -13.77 7.89
CA GLU A 35 -2.49 -15.17 8.32
C GLU A 35 -3.07 -15.24 9.72
N PHE A 36 -4.15 -16.03 9.86
CA PHE A 36 -4.86 -16.18 11.11
C PHE A 36 -4.72 -17.61 11.62
N GLN A 37 -4.54 -17.74 12.93
CA GLN A 37 -4.66 -18.99 13.66
C GLN A 37 -5.98 -19.01 14.42
N ARG A 38 -6.50 -20.21 14.70
CA ARG A 38 -7.73 -20.37 15.49
C ARG A 38 -7.40 -20.36 16.96
N ILE A 39 -8.11 -19.56 17.73
CA ILE A 39 -8.03 -19.48 19.19
C ILE A 39 -9.47 -19.44 19.74
N ALA A 40 -9.63 -19.52 21.06
CA ALA A 40 -10.90 -19.20 21.69
C ALA A 40 -11.30 -17.76 21.34
N PRO A 41 -12.59 -17.49 21.03
CA PRO A 41 -13.08 -16.15 20.79
C PRO A 41 -12.79 -15.26 21.99
N ASP A 42 -12.16 -14.12 21.76
CA ASP A 42 -11.80 -13.18 22.81
C ASP A 42 -11.82 -11.75 22.26
N SER A 43 -12.26 -10.81 23.11
CA SER A 43 -12.27 -9.39 22.77
C SER A 43 -10.87 -8.80 23.00
N LYS A 44 -10.02 -8.88 22.01
CA LYS A 44 -8.66 -8.37 22.08
C LYS A 44 -8.53 -7.01 21.40
N THR A 45 -7.94 -6.05 22.08
CA THR A 45 -7.63 -4.74 21.52
C THR A 45 -6.33 -4.82 20.73
N ILE A 46 -6.40 -4.46 19.44
CA ILE A 46 -5.26 -4.45 18.53
C ILE A 46 -5.04 -3.02 18.04
N ARG A 47 -3.81 -2.55 18.09
CA ARG A 47 -3.40 -1.24 17.57
C ARG A 47 -2.29 -1.41 16.54
N ILE A 48 -2.24 -0.47 15.60
CA ILE A 48 -1.29 -0.50 14.49
C ILE A 48 -0.47 0.78 14.54
N ASP A 49 0.85 0.65 14.66
CA ASP A 49 1.79 1.72 14.35
C ASP A 49 2.31 1.60 12.93
N PHE A 50 2.85 2.69 12.38
CA PHE A 50 3.45 2.72 11.06
C PHE A 50 4.86 3.26 11.13
N ARG A 51 5.82 2.34 11.25
CA ARG A 51 7.23 2.66 11.47
C ARG A 51 8.13 1.60 10.82
N GLU A 52 9.21 2.05 10.23
CA GLU A 52 10.29 1.20 9.72
C GLU A 52 11.56 1.50 10.52
N GLU A 53 12.26 0.44 10.92
CA GLU A 53 13.53 0.55 11.63
C GLU A 53 14.67 0.08 10.72
N LYS A 54 15.80 0.80 10.80
CA LYS A 54 16.97 0.50 9.97
C LYS A 54 17.79 -0.66 10.51
N SER A 55 17.89 -0.76 11.84
CA SER A 55 18.68 -1.75 12.55
C SER A 55 17.78 -2.79 13.23
N GLU A 56 18.28 -4.00 13.40
CA GLU A 56 17.62 -5.04 14.19
C GLU A 56 17.56 -4.64 15.68
N LYS A 57 18.63 -4.02 16.16
CA LYS A 57 18.69 -3.53 17.53
C LYS A 57 17.61 -2.49 17.80
N ASP A 58 17.50 -1.48 16.92
CA ASP A 58 16.47 -0.43 17.07
C ASP A 58 15.07 -1.01 17.04
N PHE A 59 14.84 -2.07 16.23
CA PHE A 59 13.56 -2.76 16.17
C PHE A 59 13.25 -3.52 17.45
N ILE A 60 14.24 -4.18 18.05
CA ILE A 60 14.08 -4.88 19.34
C ILE A 60 13.78 -3.84 20.44
N ASP A 61 14.58 -2.76 20.52
CA ASP A 61 14.40 -1.70 21.51
C ASP A 61 13.00 -1.05 21.37
N TYR A 62 12.55 -0.86 20.12
CA TYR A 62 11.21 -0.39 19.83
C TYR A 62 10.11 -1.35 20.32
N CYS A 63 10.22 -2.65 20.08
CA CYS A 63 9.25 -3.64 20.57
C CYS A 63 9.24 -3.69 22.09
N THR A 64 10.40 -3.67 22.74
CA THR A 64 10.54 -3.69 24.20
C THR A 64 9.87 -2.47 24.85
N LEU A 65 10.00 -1.29 24.27
CA LEU A 65 9.31 -0.07 24.74
C LEU A 65 7.80 -0.26 24.83
N PHE A 66 7.20 -0.93 23.86
CA PHE A 66 5.76 -1.23 23.88
C PHE A 66 5.43 -2.35 24.86
N GLU A 67 6.29 -3.34 25.00
CA GLU A 67 6.11 -4.43 25.98
C GLU A 67 6.10 -3.88 27.41
N ASP A 68 7.00 -2.97 27.74
CA ASP A 68 7.04 -2.27 29.03
C ASP A 68 5.76 -1.45 29.29
N SER A 69 5.11 -1.01 28.22
CA SER A 69 3.83 -0.28 28.28
C SER A 69 2.59 -1.20 28.26
N GLY A 70 2.78 -2.54 28.33
CA GLY A 70 1.68 -3.52 28.37
C GLY A 70 1.11 -3.88 27.00
N TRP A 71 1.89 -3.68 25.91
CA TRP A 71 1.52 -4.02 24.55
C TRP A 71 2.51 -5.01 23.95
N LYS A 72 2.03 -6.13 23.43
CA LYS A 72 2.86 -7.16 22.80
C LYS A 72 2.88 -7.01 21.29
N HIS A 73 4.07 -6.98 20.69
CA HIS A 73 4.20 -7.06 19.23
C HIS A 73 3.76 -8.44 18.72
N ILE A 74 2.83 -8.49 17.76
CA ILE A 74 2.24 -9.74 17.25
C ILE A 74 2.52 -9.99 15.77
N ALA A 75 2.70 -8.94 14.98
CA ALA A 75 2.98 -9.07 13.56
C ALA A 75 3.63 -7.78 13.01
N GLY A 76 4.38 -7.95 11.95
CA GLY A 76 5.21 -6.93 11.33
C GLY A 76 6.68 -7.34 11.37
N THR A 77 7.50 -6.66 10.59
CA THR A 77 8.96 -6.82 10.57
C THR A 77 9.58 -5.43 10.54
N LYS A 78 10.86 -5.31 10.81
CA LYS A 78 11.55 -4.01 10.82
C LYS A 78 11.35 -3.17 9.55
N THR A 79 11.09 -3.81 8.40
CA THR A 79 10.92 -3.16 7.09
C THR A 79 9.48 -3.18 6.56
N SER A 80 8.52 -3.72 7.32
CA SER A 80 7.15 -3.90 6.82
C SER A 80 6.29 -2.63 6.89
N GLY A 81 6.77 -1.58 7.54
CA GLY A 81 6.05 -0.35 7.81
C GLY A 81 4.97 -0.54 8.89
N LYS A 82 3.99 -1.42 8.69
CA LYS A 82 2.93 -1.69 9.68
C LYS A 82 3.39 -2.64 10.76
N GLN A 83 3.27 -2.19 12.01
CA GLN A 83 3.56 -2.95 13.22
C GLN A 83 2.28 -3.14 14.01
N TYR A 84 1.98 -4.37 14.41
CA TYR A 84 0.74 -4.75 15.07
C TYR A 84 1.01 -5.10 16.52
N PHE A 85 0.28 -4.42 17.43
CA PHE A 85 0.41 -4.60 18.86
C PHE A 85 -0.90 -5.07 19.47
N LEU A 86 -0.78 -6.01 20.39
CA LEU A 86 -1.88 -6.56 21.18
C LEU A 86 -1.79 -6.02 22.60
N LYS A 87 -2.89 -5.50 23.12
CA LYS A 87 -3.01 -5.14 24.54
C LYS A 87 -2.98 -6.41 25.41
N ILE A 88 -2.06 -6.47 26.38
CA ILE A 88 -1.92 -7.60 27.32
C ILE A 88 -2.49 -7.24 28.69
N ASN A 89 -2.15 -6.04 29.22
CA ASN A 89 -2.54 -5.62 30.53
C ASN A 89 -3.79 -4.74 30.44
N ASP A 90 -4.82 -5.07 31.20
CA ASP A 90 -6.06 -4.27 31.25
C ASP A 90 -5.80 -2.87 31.85
N ASP A 91 -4.81 -2.74 32.73
CA ASP A 91 -4.39 -1.45 33.31
C ASP A 91 -3.56 -0.57 32.39
N SER A 92 -3.12 -1.08 31.22
CA SER A 92 -2.38 -0.29 30.25
C SER A 92 -3.31 0.73 29.56
N THR A 93 -2.72 1.79 28.99
CA THR A 93 -3.46 2.80 28.24
C THR A 93 -4.32 2.17 27.15
N GLU A 94 -5.47 2.78 26.83
CA GLU A 94 -6.35 2.28 25.74
C GLU A 94 -5.73 2.35 24.36
N ASP A 95 -4.68 3.16 24.19
CA ASP A 95 -3.98 3.34 22.92
C ASP A 95 -2.46 3.27 23.14
N ILE A 96 -1.75 2.86 22.09
CA ILE A 96 -0.28 2.88 22.02
C ILE A 96 0.28 4.29 21.84
N PHE A 97 -0.57 5.25 21.51
CA PHE A 97 -0.19 6.66 21.29
C PHE A 97 -0.58 7.51 22.50
N SER A 98 0.37 8.33 22.96
CA SER A 98 0.16 9.26 24.07
C SER A 98 -0.80 10.41 23.71
N ASP A 99 -0.85 10.78 22.43
CA ASP A 99 -1.66 11.88 21.94
C ASP A 99 -2.21 11.64 20.52
N LYS A 100 -3.19 12.46 20.13
CA LYS A 100 -3.82 12.40 18.80
C LYS A 100 -2.84 12.74 17.67
N LEU A 101 -1.87 13.60 17.94
CA LEU A 101 -0.89 14.03 16.94
C LEU A 101 0.06 12.89 16.59
N SER A 102 0.57 12.17 17.59
CA SER A 102 1.38 10.96 17.43
C SER A 102 0.61 9.90 16.65
N ARG A 103 -0.66 9.66 17.03
CA ARG A 103 -1.55 8.74 16.30
C ARG A 103 -1.77 9.15 14.85
N ALA A 104 -1.95 10.44 14.57
CA ALA A 104 -2.09 10.95 13.20
C ALA A 104 -0.79 10.85 12.41
N GLY A 105 0.37 10.95 13.06
CA GLY A 105 1.70 10.92 12.45
C GLY A 105 1.93 9.75 11.51
N ARG A 106 1.34 8.59 11.80
CA ARG A 106 1.39 7.40 10.93
C ARG A 106 0.83 7.65 9.52
N TYR A 107 -0.19 8.51 9.38
CA TYR A 107 -0.71 8.91 8.06
C TYR A 107 0.23 9.85 7.30
N LYS A 108 0.98 10.71 8.02
CA LYS A 108 2.01 11.56 7.43
C LYS A 108 3.14 10.72 6.85
N THR A 109 3.63 9.75 7.61
CA THR A 109 4.65 8.80 7.16
C THR A 109 4.19 8.01 5.93
N LEU A 110 2.96 7.50 5.97
CA LEU A 110 2.36 6.79 4.83
C LEU A 110 2.26 7.67 3.58
N SER A 111 1.87 8.95 3.73
CA SER A 111 1.83 9.90 2.61
C SER A 111 3.22 10.14 2.00
N ASN A 112 4.24 10.28 2.84
CA ASN A 112 5.61 10.50 2.38
C ASN A 112 6.16 9.29 1.59
N ILE A 113 5.81 8.06 2.01
CA ILE A 113 6.19 6.84 1.29
C ILE A 113 5.53 6.80 -0.11
N TRP A 114 4.24 7.12 -0.19
CA TRP A 114 3.57 7.18 -1.50
C TRP A 114 4.15 8.25 -2.42
N LEU A 115 4.51 9.43 -1.86
CA LEU A 115 5.21 10.47 -2.62
C LEU A 115 6.59 10.02 -3.08
N PHE A 116 7.35 9.33 -2.22
CA PHE A 116 8.65 8.76 -2.60
C PHE A 116 8.52 7.81 -3.79
N TRP A 117 7.55 6.90 -3.77
CA TRP A 117 7.29 6.01 -4.91
C TRP A 117 6.86 6.77 -6.17
N ALA A 118 6.05 7.82 -6.03
CA ALA A 118 5.70 8.68 -7.17
C ALA A 118 6.94 9.32 -7.80
N ILE A 119 7.84 9.89 -6.97
CA ILE A 119 9.09 10.50 -7.42
C ILE A 119 10.00 9.47 -8.09
N LEU A 120 10.09 8.25 -7.53
CA LEU A 120 10.90 7.17 -8.11
C LEU A 120 10.40 6.73 -9.50
N CYS A 121 9.14 6.93 -9.81
CA CYS A 121 8.58 6.64 -11.14
C CYS A 121 8.88 7.73 -12.19
N ILE A 122 9.25 8.97 -11.78
CA ILE A 122 9.49 10.09 -12.69
C ILE A 122 10.60 9.80 -13.72
N PRO A 123 11.75 9.20 -13.35
CA PRO A 123 12.83 8.92 -14.32
C PRO A 123 12.42 7.98 -15.46
N PHE A 124 11.33 7.24 -15.30
CA PHE A 124 10.81 6.38 -16.37
C PHE A 124 10.02 7.17 -17.44
N LEU A 125 9.57 8.41 -17.14
CA LEU A 125 8.85 9.24 -18.10
C LEU A 125 9.70 9.69 -19.32
N PRO A 126 10.98 10.10 -19.18
CA PRO A 126 11.82 10.48 -20.32
C PRO A 126 12.20 9.32 -21.23
N THR A 127 12.13 8.06 -20.75
CA THR A 127 12.31 6.89 -21.63
C THR A 127 11.20 6.80 -22.68
N MET A 128 10.10 7.51 -22.45
CA MET A 128 9.03 7.77 -23.40
C MET A 128 9.48 8.84 -24.42
N LYS A 129 10.44 8.49 -25.27
CA LYS A 129 11.05 9.44 -26.25
C LYS A 129 10.05 10.18 -27.13
N ASN A 130 8.83 9.66 -27.28
CA ASN A 130 7.75 10.29 -28.03
C ASN A 130 6.46 10.26 -27.19
N PHE A 131 6.22 11.31 -26.42
CA PHE A 131 4.93 11.48 -25.74
C PHE A 131 3.74 11.46 -26.73
N ASN A 132 4.00 11.81 -28.00
CA ASN A 132 3.06 11.67 -29.11
C ASN A 132 2.58 10.23 -29.33
N ILE A 133 3.36 9.21 -28.96
CA ILE A 133 2.94 7.80 -29.05
C ILE A 133 1.60 7.56 -28.31
N LEU A 134 1.36 8.21 -27.18
CA LEU A 134 0.09 8.09 -26.46
C LEU A 134 -1.10 8.71 -27.22
N LEU A 135 -0.83 9.74 -28.02
CA LEU A 135 -1.82 10.48 -28.78
C LEU A 135 -2.04 9.93 -30.19
N THR A 136 -1.08 9.14 -30.68
CA THR A 136 -1.09 8.59 -32.05
C THR A 136 -1.04 7.06 -32.03
N PRO A 137 -2.16 6.34 -31.89
CA PRO A 137 -2.21 4.88 -31.87
C PRO A 137 -1.57 4.21 -33.12
N LYS A 138 -1.46 4.92 -34.23
CA LYS A 138 -0.77 4.43 -35.43
C LYS A 138 0.72 4.15 -35.19
N GLU A 139 1.37 4.91 -34.32
CA GLU A 139 2.79 4.73 -33.98
C GLU A 139 3.06 3.52 -33.06
N TRP A 140 2.01 2.88 -32.55
CA TRP A 140 2.13 1.61 -31.81
C TRP A 140 2.49 0.45 -32.73
N TYR A 141 2.17 0.58 -34.03
CA TYR A 141 2.44 -0.41 -35.07
C TYR A 141 3.80 -0.12 -35.69
N LEU A 142 4.72 -1.06 -35.58
CA LEU A 142 6.10 -0.93 -36.07
C LEU A 142 6.32 -1.60 -37.40
N THR A 143 5.35 -2.35 -37.95
CA THR A 143 5.47 -3.01 -39.24
C THR A 143 5.59 -1.94 -40.35
N PRO A 144 6.74 -1.86 -41.04
CA PRO A 144 6.92 -0.88 -42.10
C PRO A 144 5.91 -1.12 -43.26
N GLY A 145 5.30 -0.02 -43.72
CA GLY A 145 4.34 -0.09 -44.83
C GLY A 145 2.98 -0.71 -44.48
N LEU A 146 2.70 -0.99 -43.18
CA LEU A 146 1.42 -1.58 -42.76
C LEU A 146 0.21 -0.81 -43.33
N TRP A 147 0.26 0.50 -43.28
CA TRP A 147 -0.84 1.38 -43.70
C TRP A 147 -0.94 1.57 -45.21
N GLU A 148 0.03 1.05 -45.98
CA GLU A 148 0.04 1.04 -47.44
C GLU A 148 -0.55 -0.26 -48.01
N LEU A 149 -0.60 -1.32 -47.20
CA LEU A 149 -1.20 -2.59 -47.57
C LEU A 149 -2.71 -2.44 -47.80
N LYS A 150 -3.23 -3.25 -48.72
CA LYS A 150 -4.66 -3.26 -49.06
C LYS A 150 -5.25 -4.66 -48.98
N GLY A 151 -6.55 -4.74 -48.78
CA GLY A 151 -7.28 -6.00 -48.77
C GLY A 151 -6.87 -6.97 -47.67
N ILE A 152 -6.79 -8.24 -48.01
CA ILE A 152 -6.58 -9.32 -47.06
C ILE A 152 -5.17 -9.30 -46.42
N SER A 153 -4.18 -8.79 -47.16
CA SER A 153 -2.80 -8.66 -46.68
C SER A 153 -2.71 -7.63 -45.54
N PHE A 154 -3.42 -6.51 -45.66
CA PHE A 154 -3.54 -5.54 -44.54
C PHE A 154 -4.16 -6.20 -43.34
N LEU A 155 -5.24 -6.94 -43.52
CA LEU A 155 -5.99 -7.53 -42.39
C LEU A 155 -5.13 -8.51 -41.59
N TRP A 156 -4.39 -9.38 -42.28
CA TRP A 156 -3.49 -10.33 -41.61
C TRP A 156 -2.33 -9.64 -40.87
N ALA A 157 -1.66 -8.68 -41.52
CA ALA A 157 -0.57 -7.95 -40.89
C ALA A 157 -1.05 -7.12 -39.69
N PHE A 158 -2.19 -6.48 -39.83
CA PHE A 158 -2.81 -5.70 -38.75
C PHE A 158 -3.19 -6.57 -37.55
N LEU A 159 -3.88 -7.71 -37.79
CA LEU A 159 -4.28 -8.62 -36.72
C LEU A 159 -3.07 -9.24 -36.03
N PHE A 160 -2.03 -9.59 -36.80
CA PHE A 160 -0.79 -10.17 -36.24
C PHE A 160 -0.08 -9.17 -35.32
N GLU A 161 0.00 -7.89 -35.71
CA GLU A 161 0.75 -6.89 -34.96
C GLU A 161 -0.07 -6.25 -33.82
N THR A 162 -1.40 -6.26 -33.89
CA THR A 162 -2.28 -5.62 -32.89
C THR A 162 -1.96 -6.03 -31.44
N PRO A 163 -1.73 -7.33 -31.07
CA PRO A 163 -1.37 -7.70 -29.72
C PRO A 163 -0.07 -7.02 -29.24
N PHE A 164 0.93 -6.94 -30.11
CA PHE A 164 2.21 -6.31 -29.78
C PHE A 164 2.11 -4.79 -29.69
N ALA A 165 1.33 -4.19 -30.57
CA ALA A 165 1.02 -2.75 -30.55
C ALA A 165 0.31 -2.37 -29.26
N LEU A 166 -0.71 -3.13 -28.85
CA LEU A 166 -1.42 -2.91 -27.57
C LEU A 166 -0.49 -3.07 -26.37
N MET A 167 0.36 -4.10 -26.34
CA MET A 167 1.34 -4.28 -25.26
C MET A 167 2.30 -3.08 -25.17
N ARG A 168 2.76 -2.54 -26.29
CA ARG A 168 3.59 -1.33 -26.34
C ARG A 168 2.83 -0.12 -25.81
N GLY A 169 1.62 0.16 -26.34
CA GLY A 169 0.81 1.29 -25.93
C GLY A 169 0.43 1.25 -24.43
N ILE A 170 -0.01 0.09 -23.92
CA ILE A 170 -0.32 -0.11 -22.51
C ILE A 170 0.95 0.03 -21.66
N GLY A 171 2.09 -0.52 -22.11
CA GLY A 171 3.36 -0.41 -21.41
C GLY A 171 3.77 1.03 -21.14
N TRP A 172 3.51 1.93 -22.08
CA TRP A 172 3.76 3.36 -21.93
C TRP A 172 2.84 4.05 -20.89
N LEU A 173 1.64 3.52 -20.68
CA LEU A 173 0.69 4.07 -19.70
C LEU A 173 1.03 3.65 -18.25
N ILE A 174 1.72 2.53 -18.06
CA ILE A 174 1.99 1.96 -16.72
C ILE A 174 2.64 2.98 -15.77
N PRO A 175 3.77 3.65 -16.10
CA PRO A 175 4.39 4.59 -15.18
C PRO A 175 3.53 5.82 -14.91
N VAL A 176 2.77 6.30 -15.88
CA VAL A 176 1.83 7.42 -15.69
C VAL A 176 0.73 7.04 -14.71
N ILE A 177 0.11 5.88 -14.90
CA ILE A 177 -0.94 5.36 -14.01
C ILE A 177 -0.36 5.12 -12.61
N ALA A 178 0.84 4.54 -12.50
CA ALA A 178 1.50 4.32 -11.22
C ALA A 178 1.73 5.64 -10.46
N ILE A 179 2.21 6.69 -11.13
CA ILE A 179 2.38 8.03 -10.53
C ILE A 179 1.04 8.59 -10.04
N LEU A 180 0.00 8.53 -10.86
CA LEU A 180 -1.34 9.03 -10.49
C LEU A 180 -1.91 8.28 -9.28
N ILE A 181 -1.76 6.96 -9.23
CA ILE A 181 -2.17 6.13 -8.10
C ILE A 181 -1.40 6.53 -6.83
N CYS A 182 -0.07 6.66 -6.91
CA CYS A 182 0.75 7.05 -5.78
C CYS A 182 0.39 8.45 -5.26
N ILE A 183 0.19 9.42 -6.16
CA ILE A 183 -0.24 10.78 -5.78
C ILE A 183 -1.63 10.72 -5.12
N GLY A 184 -2.58 9.97 -5.68
CA GLY A 184 -3.91 9.81 -5.10
C GLY A 184 -3.88 9.23 -3.69
N PHE A 185 -3.07 8.19 -3.44
CA PHE A 185 -2.89 7.63 -2.09
C PHE A 185 -2.17 8.58 -1.15
N ALA A 186 -1.16 9.33 -1.62
CA ALA A 186 -0.48 10.34 -0.82
C ALA A 186 -1.42 11.46 -0.39
N MET A 187 -2.23 11.99 -1.31
CA MET A 187 -3.23 13.01 -1.00
C MET A 187 -4.27 12.50 0.00
N LYS A 188 -4.80 11.30 -0.21
CA LYS A 188 -5.77 10.70 0.71
C LYS A 188 -5.19 10.50 2.10
N SER A 189 -3.94 10.06 2.20
CA SER A 189 -3.26 9.92 3.49
C SER A 189 -3.04 11.28 4.17
N ARG A 190 -2.71 12.34 3.42
CA ARG A 190 -2.62 13.71 3.95
C ARG A 190 -3.97 14.24 4.44
N LEU A 191 -5.05 13.96 3.75
CA LEU A 191 -6.39 14.34 4.20
C LEU A 191 -6.75 13.63 5.50
N LEU A 192 -6.44 12.33 5.63
CA LEU A 192 -6.63 11.58 6.88
C LEU A 192 -5.78 12.13 8.02
N TYR A 193 -4.53 12.53 7.76
CA TYR A 193 -3.69 13.21 8.75
C TYR A 193 -4.36 14.50 9.24
N ARG A 194 -4.78 15.37 8.32
CA ARG A 194 -5.45 16.63 8.65
C ARG A 194 -6.75 16.41 9.44
N SER A 195 -7.59 15.48 9.01
CA SER A 195 -8.84 15.18 9.71
C SER A 195 -8.60 14.64 11.12
N ALA A 196 -7.54 13.83 11.33
CA ALA A 196 -7.18 13.29 12.63
C ALA A 196 -6.58 14.36 13.56
N THR A 197 -5.94 15.42 13.01
CA THR A 197 -5.38 16.53 13.80
C THR A 197 -6.41 17.63 14.10
N ILE A 198 -7.38 17.88 13.19
CA ILE A 198 -8.39 18.95 13.31
C ILE A 198 -9.60 18.48 14.15
N SER A 199 -9.84 17.21 14.32
CA SER A 199 -10.88 16.67 15.21
C SER A 199 -10.58 17.00 16.66
N LYS A 200 -10.47 18.31 16.93
CA LYS A 200 -10.53 19.00 18.22
C LYS A 200 -11.95 19.53 18.37
N GLU A 201 -12.63 18.99 19.31
CA GLU A 201 -13.84 19.50 19.94
C GLU A 201 -14.90 18.47 20.03
#